data_0fb3622722ec8f0c06b7dcd6502fdb2b
#
_entry.id   0fb3622722ec8f0c06b7dcd6502fdb2b
#
_cell.length_a   1.000
_cell.length_b   1.000
_cell.length_c   1.000
_cell.angle_alpha   90.00
_cell.angle_beta   90.00
_cell.angle_gamma   90.00
#
_symmetry.space_group_name_H-M   'P 1'
#
loop_
_entity.id
_entity.type
_entity.pdbx_description
1 polymer ?
#
loop_
_entity_poly.entity_id
_entity_poly.type
_entity_poly.pdbx_seq_one_letter_code
_entity_poly.pdbx_strand_id
1 'polypeptide(L)'
;MPVGGLSVLSPITTPCRVVAQAVNYRSHARESGFGEEPPAVFFRKSSGSISGPTDDILRPAHVRLLDYEIELGLVIRSGPTPGTAVPDADLPDHIAGLVMCNDISARDVQLTKGQFYESKSYPTFTPTGPRLVLLRGDEVARLSGLRLRLWVNGQLRQDGTAADMITRPAAALSLLARFQRLDPGDLLLTGTPGGTALQSPRAVVVKMGDLLPTPLKWRTFFARQERNPAYLKAGDVITASIASEDGTLDLGTQRTMVRGPEDLGAPRRPSGAVDPGGAGLDT
;
A
#
# COMPACT_ATOMS: atom_id res chain seq x y z
N MET A 1 -17.61 -3.26 -26.69
CA MET A 1 -18.04 -3.96 -25.45
C MET A 1 -17.96 -2.95 -24.29
N PRO A 2 -19.00 -2.76 -23.49
CA PRO A 2 -18.91 -1.85 -22.36
C PRO A 2 -17.93 -2.39 -21.31
N VAL A 3 -17.04 -1.52 -20.83
CA VAL A 3 -15.95 -1.88 -19.88
C VAL A 3 -16.51 -2.43 -18.56
N GLY A 4 -17.73 -2.05 -18.16
CA GLY A 4 -18.38 -2.51 -16.93
C GLY A 4 -18.69 -4.02 -16.85
N GLY A 5 -18.53 -4.77 -17.94
CA GLY A 5 -18.65 -6.24 -17.96
C GLY A 5 -17.33 -7.00 -17.92
N LEU A 6 -16.19 -6.27 -17.81
CA LEU A 6 -14.85 -6.87 -17.82
C LEU A 6 -14.27 -6.94 -16.40
N SER A 7 -13.54 -8.01 -16.12
CA SER A 7 -12.69 -8.08 -14.93
C SER A 7 -11.39 -7.35 -15.22
N VAL A 8 -11.13 -6.26 -14.49
CA VAL A 8 -9.89 -5.48 -14.62
C VAL A 8 -8.80 -6.17 -13.81
N LEU A 9 -7.77 -6.63 -14.47
CA LEU A 9 -6.60 -7.23 -13.84
C LEU A 9 -5.58 -6.15 -13.45
N SER A 10 -4.57 -6.55 -12.67
CA SER A 10 -3.41 -5.70 -12.43
C SER A 10 -2.75 -5.29 -13.75
N PRO A 11 -2.42 -4.01 -13.95
CA PRO A 11 -1.68 -3.56 -15.13
C PRO A 11 -0.19 -3.93 -15.07
N ILE A 12 0.27 -4.50 -13.96
CA ILE A 12 1.66 -4.93 -13.76
C ILE A 12 1.77 -6.41 -14.10
N THR A 13 2.70 -6.73 -14.99
CA THR A 13 2.99 -8.11 -15.38
C THR A 13 3.87 -8.81 -14.37
N THR A 14 3.59 -10.09 -14.13
CA THR A 14 4.39 -10.95 -13.24
C THR A 14 5.05 -12.07 -14.05
N PRO A 15 6.24 -12.58 -13.63
CA PRO A 15 6.98 -12.17 -12.45
C PRO A 15 7.73 -10.84 -12.64
N CYS A 16 7.79 -10.03 -11.60
CA CYS A 16 8.60 -8.81 -11.51
C CYS A 16 9.17 -8.70 -10.10
N ARG A 17 10.20 -7.87 -9.91
CA ARG A 17 10.61 -7.51 -8.55
C ARG A 17 9.66 -6.46 -8.01
N VAL A 18 9.24 -6.65 -6.76
CA VAL A 18 8.49 -5.64 -6.01
C VAL A 18 9.37 -5.20 -4.86
N VAL A 19 9.82 -3.96 -4.93
CA VAL A 19 10.59 -3.29 -3.87
C VAL A 19 9.71 -2.24 -3.25
N ALA A 20 9.69 -2.14 -1.93
CA ALA A 20 8.90 -1.15 -1.23
C ALA A 20 9.78 -0.37 -0.24
N GLN A 21 9.41 0.88 0.01
CA GLN A 21 10.10 1.77 0.92
C GLN A 21 9.29 1.95 2.20
N ALA A 22 9.88 1.61 3.34
CA ALA A 22 9.25 1.81 4.63
C ALA A 22 9.38 3.27 5.10
N VAL A 23 8.34 3.77 5.77
CA VAL A 23 8.34 5.06 6.52
C VAL A 23 8.86 6.24 5.69
N ASN A 24 8.30 6.43 4.50
CA ASN A 24 8.78 7.44 3.55
C ASN A 24 7.96 8.76 3.55
N TYR A 25 6.91 8.87 4.36
CA TYR A 25 6.12 10.11 4.48
C TYR A 25 6.28 10.71 5.87
N ARG A 26 6.46 12.05 5.94
CA ARG A 26 6.64 12.76 7.22
C ARG A 26 5.49 12.53 8.20
N SER A 27 4.25 12.47 7.71
CA SER A 27 3.08 12.15 8.52
C SER A 27 3.19 10.76 9.14
N HIS A 28 3.52 9.75 8.32
CA HIS A 28 3.69 8.38 8.77
C HIS A 28 4.89 8.20 9.71
N ALA A 29 6.01 8.87 9.45
CA ALA A 29 7.17 8.85 10.33
C ALA A 29 6.84 9.34 11.74
N ARG A 30 6.10 10.45 11.86
CA ARG A 30 5.64 11.00 13.15
C ARG A 30 4.69 10.04 13.87
N GLU A 31 3.71 9.45 13.20
CA GLU A 31 2.76 8.49 13.78
C GLU A 31 3.44 7.19 14.23
N SER A 32 4.48 6.78 13.51
CA SER A 32 5.26 5.57 13.82
C SER A 32 6.37 5.79 14.86
N GLY A 33 6.53 7.04 15.35
CA GLY A 33 7.51 7.37 16.38
C GLY A 33 8.95 7.49 15.87
N PHE A 34 9.13 7.62 14.56
CA PHE A 34 10.43 7.94 13.96
C PHE A 34 10.67 9.46 13.97
N GLY A 35 11.93 9.87 13.83
CA GLY A 35 12.27 11.27 13.60
C GLY A 35 11.71 11.81 12.28
N GLU A 36 11.90 13.11 12.03
CA GLU A 36 11.34 13.76 10.83
C GLU A 36 11.97 13.24 9.52
N GLU A 37 13.22 12.80 9.57
CA GLU A 37 13.97 12.26 8.41
C GLU A 37 14.65 10.94 8.77
N PRO A 38 13.89 9.85 8.92
CA PRO A 38 14.47 8.54 9.13
C PRO A 38 15.27 8.10 7.90
N PRO A 39 16.32 7.28 8.07
CA PRO A 39 17.03 6.71 6.94
C PRO A 39 16.09 5.87 6.07
N ALA A 40 16.33 5.92 4.76
CA ALA A 40 15.56 5.10 3.81
C ALA A 40 15.76 3.61 4.07
N VAL A 41 14.68 2.89 4.27
CA VAL A 41 14.66 1.43 4.45
C VAL A 41 13.87 0.81 3.31
N PHE A 42 14.49 -0.13 2.60
CA PHE A 42 13.85 -0.86 1.52
C PHE A 42 13.64 -2.32 1.93
N PHE A 43 12.53 -2.87 1.47
CA PHE A 43 12.23 -4.29 1.63
C PHE A 43 11.62 -4.85 0.34
N ARG A 44 11.58 -6.17 0.24
CA ARG A 44 11.00 -6.85 -0.92
C ARG A 44 9.63 -7.40 -0.57
N LYS A 45 8.75 -7.41 -1.59
CA LYS A 45 7.51 -8.17 -1.59
C LYS A 45 7.58 -9.26 -2.66
N SER A 46 6.81 -10.31 -2.48
CA SER A 46 6.64 -11.31 -3.53
C SER A 46 5.78 -10.77 -4.68
N SER A 47 6.18 -10.99 -5.92
CA SER A 47 5.29 -10.69 -7.06
C SER A 47 4.00 -11.52 -7.04
N GLY A 48 3.99 -12.67 -6.35
CA GLY A 48 2.79 -13.48 -6.11
C GLY A 48 1.77 -12.82 -5.17
N SER A 49 2.09 -11.68 -4.55
CA SER A 49 1.13 -10.89 -3.78
C SER A 49 0.32 -9.89 -4.61
N ILE A 50 0.70 -9.65 -5.87
CA ILE A 50 0.02 -8.71 -6.76
C ILE A 50 -1.36 -9.26 -7.11
N SER A 51 -2.37 -8.40 -7.03
CA SER A 51 -3.75 -8.65 -7.44
C SER A 51 -4.31 -7.45 -8.20
N GLY A 52 -5.46 -7.61 -8.82
CA GLY A 52 -6.14 -6.55 -9.55
C GLY A 52 -6.80 -5.52 -8.63
N PRO A 53 -7.24 -4.38 -9.19
CA PRO A 53 -7.78 -3.25 -8.43
C PRO A 53 -9.16 -3.52 -7.81
N THR A 54 -9.82 -4.60 -8.21
CA THR A 54 -11.13 -5.02 -7.73
C THR A 54 -11.14 -6.43 -7.15
N ASP A 55 -9.96 -7.05 -7.04
CA ASP A 55 -9.82 -8.37 -6.42
C ASP A 55 -10.01 -8.27 -4.91
N ASP A 56 -10.57 -9.34 -4.32
CA ASP A 56 -10.72 -9.43 -2.86
C ASP A 56 -9.35 -9.61 -2.19
N ILE A 57 -9.18 -9.00 -1.01
CA ILE A 57 -8.02 -9.19 -0.15
C ILE A 57 -8.29 -10.39 0.75
N LEU A 58 -7.48 -11.44 0.61
CA LEU A 58 -7.64 -12.69 1.34
C LEU A 58 -6.86 -12.63 2.66
N ARG A 59 -7.56 -12.47 3.77
CA ARG A 59 -6.94 -12.47 5.11
C ARG A 59 -6.64 -13.91 5.55
N PRO A 60 -5.37 -14.30 5.74
CA PRO A 60 -5.03 -15.61 6.28
C PRO A 60 -5.59 -15.82 7.70
N ALA A 61 -5.96 -17.06 8.05
CA ALA A 61 -6.60 -17.37 9.32
C ALA A 61 -5.76 -16.99 10.56
N HIS A 62 -4.43 -17.04 10.44
CA HIS A 62 -3.51 -16.69 11.53
C HIS A 62 -3.24 -15.19 11.66
N VAL A 63 -3.65 -14.37 10.67
CA VAL A 63 -3.45 -12.91 10.68
C VAL A 63 -4.59 -12.26 11.46
N ARG A 64 -4.22 -11.58 12.56
CA ARG A 64 -5.17 -10.91 13.46
C ARG A 64 -5.22 -9.41 13.23
N LEU A 65 -4.10 -8.79 12.86
CA LEU A 65 -3.94 -7.35 12.69
C LEU A 65 -3.65 -7.03 11.22
N LEU A 66 -4.70 -7.00 10.40
CA LEU A 66 -4.60 -6.67 8.98
C LEU A 66 -4.72 -5.15 8.80
N ASP A 67 -3.76 -4.55 8.10
CA ASP A 67 -3.65 -3.11 7.89
C ASP A 67 -3.55 -2.76 6.40
N TYR A 68 -3.78 -1.51 6.06
CA TYR A 68 -3.80 -0.93 4.72
C TYR A 68 -2.75 0.18 4.60
N GLU A 69 -2.18 0.33 3.41
CA GLU A 69 -1.18 1.36 3.08
C GLU A 69 -1.32 1.74 1.61
N ILE A 70 -2.00 2.87 1.32
CA ILE A 70 -2.05 3.39 -0.05
C ILE A 70 -0.67 3.91 -0.45
N GLU A 71 -0.18 3.49 -1.61
CA GLU A 71 1.14 3.84 -2.10
C GLU A 71 1.13 4.21 -3.58
N LEU A 72 1.97 5.19 -3.94
CA LEU A 72 2.33 5.43 -5.32
C LEU A 72 3.36 4.38 -5.74
N GLY A 73 3.04 3.61 -6.78
CA GLY A 73 3.95 2.65 -7.40
C GLY A 73 4.61 3.27 -8.63
N LEU A 74 5.92 3.11 -8.75
CA LEU A 74 6.72 3.50 -9.90
C LEU A 74 7.07 2.25 -10.70
N VAL A 75 6.69 2.21 -11.96
CA VAL A 75 7.06 1.12 -12.88
C VAL A 75 8.37 1.47 -13.55
N ILE A 76 9.36 0.62 -13.41
CA ILE A 76 10.70 0.86 -13.94
C ILE A 76 10.72 0.71 -15.46
N ARG A 77 11.24 1.71 -16.16
CA ARG A 77 11.57 1.69 -17.59
C ARG A 77 12.95 1.11 -17.83
N SER A 78 13.94 1.65 -17.10
CA SER A 78 15.33 1.23 -17.15
C SER A 78 15.95 1.45 -15.78
N GLY A 79 16.49 0.41 -15.18
CA GLY A 79 17.19 0.55 -13.91
C GLY A 79 18.43 1.41 -14.07
N PRO A 80 18.81 2.20 -13.05
CA PRO A 80 20.06 2.95 -13.08
C PRO A 80 21.26 2.00 -13.10
N THR A 81 22.38 2.47 -13.66
CA THR A 81 23.64 1.75 -13.61
C THR A 81 24.06 1.53 -12.15
N PRO A 82 24.51 0.32 -11.77
CA PRO A 82 24.92 0.04 -10.40
C PRO A 82 25.95 1.04 -9.88
N GLY A 83 25.67 1.58 -8.69
CA GLY A 83 26.56 2.54 -8.02
C GLY A 83 26.45 4.00 -8.52
N THR A 84 25.57 4.30 -9.50
CA THR A 84 25.40 5.69 -9.98
C THR A 84 24.27 6.41 -9.22
N ALA A 85 24.42 7.73 -9.10
CA ALA A 85 23.35 8.61 -8.66
C ALA A 85 22.40 8.90 -9.83
N VAL A 86 21.11 9.02 -9.53
CA VAL A 86 20.07 9.46 -10.47
C VAL A 86 19.70 10.91 -10.14
N PRO A 87 20.05 11.89 -10.97
CA PRO A 87 19.55 13.24 -10.84
C PRO A 87 18.03 13.31 -11.03
N ASP A 88 17.35 14.28 -10.43
CA ASP A 88 15.90 14.46 -10.62
C ASP A 88 15.54 14.66 -12.10
N ALA A 89 16.42 15.32 -12.88
CA ALA A 89 16.24 15.55 -14.31
C ALA A 89 16.23 14.26 -15.15
N ASP A 90 16.95 13.22 -14.69
CA ASP A 90 17.08 11.94 -15.40
C ASP A 90 16.00 10.93 -14.99
N LEU A 91 15.18 11.29 -13.99
CA LEU A 91 14.11 10.40 -13.49
C LEU A 91 13.17 9.88 -14.61
N PRO A 92 12.81 10.68 -15.64
CA PRO A 92 11.99 10.21 -16.77
C PRO A 92 12.59 9.03 -17.55
N ASP A 93 13.91 8.91 -17.59
CA ASP A 93 14.60 7.81 -18.28
C ASP A 93 14.49 6.48 -17.53
N HIS A 94 14.20 6.56 -16.24
CA HIS A 94 14.12 5.40 -15.34
C HIS A 94 12.70 4.93 -15.05
N ILE A 95 11.68 5.78 -15.22
CA ILE A 95 10.27 5.46 -14.89
C ILE A 95 9.44 5.38 -16.17
N ALA A 96 8.78 4.24 -16.38
CA ALA A 96 7.83 4.03 -17.47
C ALA A 96 6.46 4.65 -17.17
N GLY A 97 6.02 4.57 -15.92
CA GLY A 97 4.70 5.05 -15.53
C GLY A 97 4.43 4.89 -14.04
N LEU A 98 3.22 5.32 -13.68
CA LEU A 98 2.70 5.32 -12.32
C LEU A 98 1.53 4.36 -12.19
N VAL A 99 1.42 3.74 -11.03
CA VAL A 99 0.30 2.88 -10.68
C VAL A 99 -0.07 3.09 -9.21
N MET A 100 -1.34 2.96 -8.88
CA MET A 100 -1.77 2.92 -7.48
C MET A 100 -1.60 1.51 -6.93
N CYS A 101 -1.04 1.40 -5.73
CA CYS A 101 -0.90 0.16 -4.98
C CYS A 101 -1.48 0.30 -3.58
N ASN A 102 -1.81 -0.84 -2.96
CA ASN A 102 -2.11 -0.91 -1.55
C ASN A 102 -1.19 -1.95 -0.92
N ASP A 103 -0.27 -1.54 -0.04
CA ASP A 103 0.68 -2.42 0.64
C ASP A 103 0.03 -3.05 1.89
N ILE A 104 -0.86 -4.02 1.65
CA ILE A 104 -1.56 -4.73 2.72
C ILE A 104 -0.54 -5.42 3.64
N SER A 105 -0.76 -5.28 4.96
CA SER A 105 0.21 -5.62 5.98
C SER A 105 -0.39 -6.46 7.10
N ALA A 106 0.20 -7.62 7.37
CA ALA A 106 -0.08 -8.45 8.55
C ALA A 106 0.80 -7.97 9.71
N ARG A 107 0.32 -6.99 10.51
CA ARG A 107 1.14 -6.34 11.53
C ARG A 107 1.60 -7.26 12.65
N ASP A 108 0.77 -8.21 13.05
CA ASP A 108 1.15 -9.22 14.05
C ASP A 108 2.31 -10.10 13.57
N VAL A 109 2.36 -10.46 12.28
CA VAL A 109 3.50 -11.17 11.68
C VAL A 109 4.71 -10.25 11.57
N GLN A 110 4.53 -9.01 11.10
CA GLN A 110 5.60 -8.03 10.95
C GLN A 110 6.34 -7.75 12.27
N LEU A 111 5.56 -7.47 13.33
CA LEU A 111 6.11 -7.08 14.62
C LEU A 111 6.80 -8.25 15.36
N THR A 112 6.28 -9.46 15.20
CA THR A 112 6.86 -10.63 15.91
C THR A 112 8.10 -11.19 15.22
N LYS A 113 8.18 -11.10 13.89
CA LYS A 113 9.32 -11.64 13.12
C LYS A 113 10.41 -10.61 12.81
N GLY A 114 10.15 -9.32 13.04
CA GLY A 114 11.11 -8.25 12.78
C GLY A 114 11.52 -8.10 11.31
N GLN A 115 10.71 -8.62 10.37
CA GLN A 115 10.96 -8.55 8.93
C GLN A 115 9.66 -8.31 8.17
N PHE A 116 9.79 -7.70 6.97
CA PHE A 116 8.63 -7.27 6.19
C PHE A 116 8.17 -8.29 5.14
N TYR A 117 9.07 -9.15 4.64
CA TYR A 117 8.82 -9.97 3.46
C TYR A 117 7.55 -10.83 3.60
N GLU A 118 7.45 -11.66 4.62
CA GLU A 118 6.29 -12.51 4.84
C GLU A 118 5.03 -11.69 5.12
N SER A 119 5.14 -10.74 6.04
CA SER A 119 3.98 -9.96 6.52
C SER A 119 3.28 -9.13 5.43
N LYS A 120 3.97 -8.89 4.32
CA LYS A 120 3.50 -8.06 3.20
C LYS A 120 3.40 -8.83 1.87
N SER A 121 3.61 -10.15 1.86
CA SER A 121 3.70 -10.95 0.63
C SER A 121 2.68 -12.08 0.50
N TYR A 122 1.67 -12.12 1.37
CA TYR A 122 0.57 -13.07 1.18
C TYR A 122 -0.16 -12.81 -0.16
N PRO A 123 -0.73 -13.82 -0.81
CA PRO A 123 -1.55 -13.61 -2.00
C PRO A 123 -2.56 -12.49 -1.78
N THR A 124 -2.74 -11.62 -2.78
CA THR A 124 -3.61 -10.43 -2.76
C THR A 124 -3.19 -9.26 -1.86
N PHE A 125 -1.98 -9.31 -1.25
CA PHE A 125 -1.50 -8.22 -0.39
C PHE A 125 -0.87 -7.04 -1.15
N THR A 126 -0.98 -7.05 -2.49
CA THR A 126 -0.57 -5.91 -3.32
C THR A 126 -1.62 -5.65 -4.40
N PRO A 127 -2.86 -5.22 -4.03
CA PRO A 127 -3.81 -4.73 -5.01
C PRO A 127 -3.19 -3.60 -5.83
N THR A 128 -3.22 -3.70 -7.16
CA THR A 128 -2.50 -2.79 -8.06
C THR A 128 -3.38 -2.37 -9.23
N GLY A 129 -3.36 -1.10 -9.57
CA GLY A 129 -4.17 -0.51 -10.63
C GLY A 129 -5.31 0.38 -10.08
N PRO A 130 -6.30 0.75 -10.90
CA PRO A 130 -6.70 0.14 -12.18
C PRO A 130 -5.90 0.63 -13.40
N ARG A 131 -5.22 1.76 -13.32
CA ARG A 131 -4.53 2.37 -14.45
C ARG A 131 -3.02 2.33 -14.26
N LEU A 132 -2.31 2.05 -15.36
CA LEU A 132 -0.91 2.38 -15.53
C LEU A 132 -0.86 3.68 -16.33
N VAL A 133 -0.50 4.78 -15.69
CA VAL A 133 -0.35 6.09 -16.32
C VAL A 133 1.08 6.20 -16.82
N LEU A 134 1.26 6.13 -18.14
CA LEU A 134 2.56 6.33 -18.77
C LEU A 134 2.92 7.81 -18.72
N LEU A 135 4.13 8.13 -18.28
CA LEU A 135 4.60 9.49 -18.11
C LEU A 135 5.43 9.94 -19.31
N ARG A 136 5.21 11.19 -19.73
CA ARG A 136 6.15 11.95 -20.56
C ARG A 136 7.18 12.64 -19.65
N GLY A 137 8.32 13.00 -20.21
CA GLY A 137 9.42 13.55 -19.42
C GLY A 137 9.05 14.77 -18.56
N ASP A 138 8.23 15.67 -19.10
CA ASP A 138 7.76 16.89 -18.41
C ASP A 138 6.71 16.61 -17.31
N GLU A 139 5.98 15.48 -17.40
CA GLU A 139 4.95 15.09 -16.43
C GLU A 139 5.55 14.55 -15.13
N VAL A 140 6.80 14.08 -15.16
CA VAL A 140 7.49 13.57 -13.96
C VAL A 140 7.63 14.65 -12.88
N ALA A 141 7.82 15.91 -13.26
CA ALA A 141 7.86 17.03 -12.34
C ALA A 141 6.54 17.23 -11.55
N ARG A 142 5.43 16.71 -12.06
CA ARG A 142 4.08 16.82 -11.47
C ARG A 142 3.79 15.76 -10.42
N LEU A 143 4.67 14.79 -10.21
CA LEU A 143 4.51 13.71 -9.22
C LEU A 143 4.21 14.24 -7.83
N SER A 144 4.87 15.33 -7.43
CA SER A 144 4.68 15.94 -6.11
C SER A 144 3.26 16.47 -5.88
N GLY A 145 2.52 16.77 -6.95
CA GLY A 145 1.11 17.23 -6.88
C GLY A 145 0.08 16.10 -6.71
N LEU A 146 0.50 14.84 -6.71
CA LEU A 146 -0.40 13.72 -6.54
C LEU A 146 -0.87 13.62 -5.09
N ARG A 147 -2.20 13.48 -4.92
CA ARG A 147 -2.85 13.26 -3.62
C ARG A 147 -3.29 11.80 -3.50
N LEU A 148 -2.92 11.17 -2.39
CA LEU A 148 -3.21 9.79 -2.07
C LEU A 148 -4.31 9.75 -1.01
N ARG A 149 -5.44 9.11 -1.30
CA ARG A 149 -6.56 8.98 -0.36
C ARG A 149 -7.05 7.54 -0.28
N LEU A 150 -7.31 7.09 0.95
CA LEU A 150 -7.87 5.77 1.21
C LEU A 150 -9.01 5.86 2.21
N TRP A 151 -10.09 5.15 1.93
CA TRP A 151 -11.27 5.02 2.78
C TRP A 151 -11.50 3.56 3.13
N VAL A 152 -11.95 3.31 4.35
CA VAL A 152 -12.47 2.01 4.78
C VAL A 152 -13.93 2.19 5.14
N ASN A 153 -14.83 1.46 4.51
CA ASN A 153 -16.28 1.57 4.68
C ASN A 153 -16.80 3.02 4.55
N GLY A 154 -16.24 3.76 3.58
CA GLY A 154 -16.57 5.17 3.34
C GLY A 154 -15.94 6.16 4.31
N GLN A 155 -15.24 5.74 5.35
CA GLN A 155 -14.51 6.61 6.26
C GLN A 155 -13.09 6.88 5.74
N LEU A 156 -12.73 8.14 5.57
CA LEU A 156 -11.38 8.55 5.19
C LEU A 156 -10.38 8.13 6.27
N ARG A 157 -9.36 7.37 5.88
CA ARG A 157 -8.32 6.85 6.75
C ARG A 157 -6.95 7.46 6.46
N GLN A 158 -6.61 7.55 5.17
CA GLN A 158 -5.35 8.15 4.75
C GLN A 158 -5.64 9.29 3.77
N ASP A 159 -4.94 10.41 3.94
CA ASP A 159 -4.98 11.57 3.07
C ASP A 159 -3.61 12.26 3.12
N GLY A 160 -2.86 12.16 2.03
CA GLY A 160 -1.52 12.73 1.95
C GLY A 160 -1.16 13.12 0.52
N THR A 161 -0.04 13.80 0.38
CA THR A 161 0.49 14.23 -0.92
C THR A 161 1.85 13.62 -1.18
N ALA A 162 2.17 13.34 -2.44
CA ALA A 162 3.50 12.85 -2.80
C ALA A 162 4.63 13.87 -2.51
N ALA A 163 4.29 15.15 -2.30
CA ALA A 163 5.23 16.18 -1.82
C ALA A 163 5.79 15.88 -0.42
N ASP A 164 5.05 15.11 0.41
CA ASP A 164 5.46 14.78 1.76
C ASP A 164 6.46 13.63 1.85
N MET A 165 6.86 13.05 0.70
CA MET A 165 7.90 12.02 0.66
C MET A 165 9.21 12.55 1.24
N ILE A 166 9.83 11.78 2.13
CA ILE A 166 11.14 12.05 2.73
C ILE A 166 12.24 11.76 1.71
N THR A 167 12.23 10.56 1.15
CA THR A 167 13.12 10.14 0.07
C THR A 167 12.36 10.17 -1.25
N ARG A 168 12.67 11.13 -2.09
CA ARG A 168 12.04 11.29 -3.41
C ARG A 168 12.45 10.17 -4.38
N PRO A 169 11.69 9.93 -5.47
CA PRO A 169 11.93 8.83 -6.41
C PRO A 169 13.36 8.73 -6.94
N ALA A 170 13.98 9.83 -7.39
CA ALA A 170 15.35 9.81 -7.89
C ALA A 170 16.38 9.42 -6.83
N ALA A 171 16.21 9.93 -5.59
CA ALA A 171 17.04 9.55 -4.46
C ALA A 171 16.83 8.06 -4.09
N ALA A 172 15.60 7.56 -4.12
CA ALA A 172 15.30 6.16 -3.87
C ALA A 172 15.98 5.25 -4.90
N LEU A 173 15.90 5.58 -6.19
CA LEU A 173 16.60 4.84 -7.26
C LEU A 173 18.11 4.87 -7.08
N SER A 174 18.69 6.03 -6.72
CA SER A 174 20.11 6.16 -6.42
C SER A 174 20.57 5.26 -5.27
N LEU A 175 19.77 5.18 -4.20
CA LEU A 175 20.06 4.31 -3.06
C LEU A 175 19.96 2.83 -3.43
N LEU A 176 18.92 2.45 -4.18
CA LEU A 176 18.75 1.07 -4.66
C LEU A 176 19.87 0.63 -5.59
N ALA A 177 20.34 1.52 -6.48
CA ALA A 177 21.43 1.22 -7.40
C ALA A 177 22.76 0.83 -6.71
N ARG A 178 22.91 1.15 -5.43
CA ARG A 178 24.11 0.77 -4.65
C ARG A 178 24.20 -0.73 -4.37
N PHE A 179 23.09 -1.43 -4.32
CA PHE A 179 23.06 -2.83 -3.88
C PHE A 179 22.13 -3.73 -4.68
N GLN A 180 21.32 -3.18 -5.57
CA GLN A 180 20.32 -3.94 -6.30
C GLN A 180 20.16 -3.43 -7.74
N ARG A 181 20.15 -4.36 -8.69
CA ARG A 181 19.73 -4.08 -10.07
C ARG A 181 18.20 -4.05 -10.14
N LEU A 182 17.67 -3.08 -10.88
CA LEU A 182 16.26 -3.01 -11.29
C LEU A 182 16.18 -3.28 -12.79
N ASP A 183 15.16 -4.01 -13.22
CA ASP A 183 14.90 -4.33 -14.62
C ASP A 183 13.60 -3.67 -15.09
N PRO A 184 13.39 -3.48 -16.41
CA PRO A 184 12.15 -2.98 -16.96
C PRO A 184 10.95 -3.81 -16.48
N GLY A 185 9.90 -3.14 -16.01
CA GLY A 185 8.70 -3.77 -15.44
C GLY A 185 8.77 -4.07 -13.94
N ASP A 186 9.93 -3.89 -13.28
CA ASP A 186 9.98 -3.94 -11.82
C ASP A 186 9.15 -2.82 -11.21
N LEU A 187 8.62 -3.04 -10.02
CA LEU A 187 7.73 -2.14 -9.29
C LEU A 187 8.41 -1.62 -8.03
N LEU A 188 8.51 -0.30 -7.89
CA LEU A 188 8.94 0.37 -6.67
C LEU A 188 7.75 1.04 -6.00
N LEU A 189 7.37 0.60 -4.81
CA LEU A 189 6.39 1.24 -3.94
C LEU A 189 7.10 2.31 -3.10
N THR A 190 6.50 3.51 -3.03
CA THR A 190 7.18 4.70 -2.49
C THR A 190 6.86 4.98 -1.02
N GLY A 191 6.24 4.04 -0.32
CA GLY A 191 5.76 4.24 1.04
C GLY A 191 4.39 4.89 1.10
N THR A 192 3.81 4.91 2.29
CA THR A 192 2.44 5.36 2.56
C THR A 192 2.40 6.62 3.42
N PRO A 193 1.39 7.51 3.25
CA PRO A 193 1.13 8.60 4.20
C PRO A 193 0.59 8.09 5.53
N GLY A 194 0.50 8.97 6.53
CA GLY A 194 -0.12 8.67 7.83
C GLY A 194 -1.55 8.19 7.73
N GLY A 195 -2.10 7.68 8.84
CA GLY A 195 -3.47 7.17 8.96
C GLY A 195 -3.60 5.65 8.86
N THR A 196 -2.49 4.90 8.93
CA THR A 196 -2.52 3.44 9.05
C THR A 196 -3.12 3.01 10.38
N ALA A 197 -3.60 1.76 10.49
CA ALA A 197 -4.19 1.25 11.73
C ALA A 197 -3.13 1.10 12.84
N LEU A 198 -1.89 0.72 12.48
CA LEU A 198 -0.77 0.63 13.41
C LEU A 198 -0.22 2.02 13.70
N GLN A 199 -0.34 2.44 14.95
CA GLN A 199 0.26 3.68 15.45
C GLN A 199 1.23 3.37 16.60
N SER A 200 2.29 4.15 16.69
CA SER A 200 3.25 4.04 17.81
C SER A 200 2.56 4.33 19.14
N PRO A 201 2.76 3.50 20.17
CA PRO A 201 2.25 3.80 21.49
C PRO A 201 2.84 5.11 22.01
N ARG A 202 2.05 5.88 22.78
CA ARG A 202 2.54 7.08 23.45
C ARG A 202 3.76 6.73 24.33
N ALA A 203 4.76 7.62 24.39
CA ALA A 203 6.01 7.41 25.13
C ALA A 203 5.81 6.93 26.57
N VAL A 204 4.76 7.41 27.26
CA VAL A 204 4.41 6.96 28.63
C VAL A 204 4.04 5.47 28.64
N VAL A 205 3.27 4.99 27.63
CA VAL A 205 2.86 3.58 27.52
C VAL A 205 4.07 2.68 27.23
N VAL A 206 5.02 3.18 26.42
CA VAL A 206 6.27 2.47 26.13
C VAL A 206 7.08 2.29 27.42
N LYS A 207 7.30 3.39 28.17
CA LYS A 207 8.03 3.35 29.46
C LYS A 207 7.39 2.42 30.49
N MET A 208 6.06 2.42 30.60
CA MET A 208 5.35 1.46 31.48
C MET A 208 5.47 0.03 31.00
N GLY A 209 5.45 -0.18 29.67
CA GLY A 209 5.63 -1.50 29.08
C GLY A 209 7.03 -2.07 29.28
N ASP A 210 8.05 -1.22 29.41
CA ASP A 210 9.44 -1.65 29.63
C ASP A 210 9.68 -2.26 31.02
N LEU A 211 8.76 -2.06 31.95
CA LEU A 211 8.75 -2.69 33.27
C LEU A 211 8.16 -4.12 33.26
N LEU A 212 7.55 -4.53 32.15
CA LEU A 212 6.93 -5.85 32.03
C LEU A 212 7.89 -6.85 31.39
N PRO A 213 7.83 -8.16 31.80
CA PRO A 213 8.52 -9.22 31.08
C PRO A 213 8.10 -9.22 29.59
N THR A 214 9.04 -9.45 28.68
CA THR A 214 8.83 -9.38 27.23
C THR A 214 7.59 -10.15 26.72
N PRO A 215 7.30 -11.40 27.17
CA PRO A 215 6.10 -12.10 26.72
C PRO A 215 4.80 -11.43 27.16
N LEU A 216 4.77 -10.86 28.36
CA LEU A 216 3.59 -10.16 28.89
C LEU A 216 3.39 -8.82 28.19
N LYS A 217 4.47 -8.10 27.89
CA LYS A 217 4.46 -6.86 27.09
C LYS A 217 3.79 -7.11 25.73
N TRP A 218 4.24 -8.12 24.99
CA TRP A 218 3.67 -8.47 23.69
C TRP A 218 2.22 -8.92 23.77
N ARG A 219 1.87 -9.77 24.76
CA ARG A 219 0.49 -10.22 24.97
C ARG A 219 -0.46 -9.04 25.22
N THR A 220 -0.06 -8.12 26.09
CA THR A 220 -0.85 -6.92 26.42
C THR A 220 -0.97 -5.98 25.22
N PHE A 221 0.13 -5.80 24.49
CA PHE A 221 0.15 -4.99 23.25
C PHE A 221 -0.84 -5.55 22.23
N PHE A 222 -0.75 -6.84 21.88
CA PHE A 222 -1.62 -7.45 20.89
C PHE A 222 -3.09 -7.44 21.34
N ALA A 223 -3.39 -7.76 22.59
CA ALA A 223 -4.76 -7.70 23.11
C ALA A 223 -5.38 -6.29 23.01
N ARG A 224 -4.57 -5.24 23.15
CA ARG A 224 -5.00 -3.87 22.92
C ARG A 224 -5.19 -3.56 21.43
N GLN A 225 -4.26 -3.99 20.58
CA GLN A 225 -4.33 -3.74 19.15
C GLN A 225 -5.53 -4.46 18.50
N GLU A 226 -5.88 -5.66 18.92
CA GLU A 226 -7.05 -6.40 18.44
C GLU A 226 -8.38 -5.67 18.68
N ARG A 227 -8.42 -4.80 19.69
CA ARG A 227 -9.58 -3.94 19.98
C ARG A 227 -9.60 -2.64 19.17
N ASN A 228 -8.52 -2.32 18.46
CA ASN A 228 -8.45 -1.13 17.63
C ASN A 228 -9.34 -1.32 16.38
N PRO A 229 -10.43 -0.53 16.22
CA PRO A 229 -11.37 -0.69 15.11
C PRO A 229 -10.77 -0.26 13.76
N ALA A 230 -9.58 0.32 13.74
CA ALA A 230 -8.90 0.72 12.53
C ALA A 230 -8.36 -0.47 11.71
N TYR A 231 -8.07 -1.61 12.37
CA TYR A 231 -7.65 -2.81 11.65
C TYR A 231 -8.78 -3.41 10.81
N LEU A 232 -8.42 -3.90 9.64
CA LEU A 232 -9.34 -4.49 8.68
C LEU A 232 -9.93 -5.82 9.17
N LYS A 233 -11.21 -5.99 8.89
CA LYS A 233 -11.99 -7.20 9.21
C LYS A 233 -12.62 -7.76 7.94
N ALA A 234 -13.01 -9.04 7.98
CA ALA A 234 -13.80 -9.64 6.92
C ALA A 234 -15.07 -8.81 6.66
N GLY A 235 -15.37 -8.56 5.40
CA GLY A 235 -16.46 -7.70 4.95
C GLY A 235 -16.12 -6.22 4.78
N ASP A 236 -14.98 -5.73 5.30
CA ASP A 236 -14.58 -4.34 5.08
C ASP A 236 -14.29 -4.06 3.61
N VAL A 237 -14.74 -2.89 3.16
CA VAL A 237 -14.52 -2.39 1.81
C VAL A 237 -13.51 -1.26 1.83
N ILE A 238 -12.44 -1.43 1.09
CA ILE A 238 -11.40 -0.41 0.92
C ILE A 238 -11.62 0.26 -0.43
N THR A 239 -11.67 1.58 -0.43
CA THR A 239 -11.65 2.40 -1.63
C THR A 239 -10.42 3.29 -1.58
N ALA A 240 -9.69 3.38 -2.69
CA ALA A 240 -8.48 4.18 -2.77
C ALA A 240 -8.43 4.96 -4.09
N SER A 241 -7.82 6.15 -4.07
CA SER A 241 -7.60 6.97 -5.26
C SER A 241 -6.29 7.74 -5.17
N ILE A 242 -5.61 7.89 -6.31
CA ILE A 242 -4.46 8.76 -6.46
C ILE A 242 -4.70 9.63 -7.69
N ALA A 243 -4.72 10.94 -7.51
CA ALA A 243 -4.89 11.90 -8.60
C ALA A 243 -4.27 13.25 -8.24
N SER A 244 -3.92 14.04 -9.26
CA SER A 244 -3.61 15.46 -9.09
C SER A 244 -4.90 16.27 -8.87
N GLU A 245 -4.81 17.43 -8.19
CA GLU A 245 -5.99 18.27 -7.92
C GLU A 245 -6.64 18.80 -9.20
N ASP A 246 -5.86 19.03 -10.25
CA ASP A 246 -6.34 19.46 -11.56
C ASP A 246 -6.91 18.33 -12.43
N GLY A 247 -6.86 17.08 -11.94
CA GLY A 247 -7.33 15.88 -12.64
C GLY A 247 -6.53 15.48 -13.87
N THR A 248 -5.40 16.13 -14.15
CA THR A 248 -4.57 15.81 -15.33
C THR A 248 -3.79 14.50 -15.18
N LEU A 249 -3.42 14.14 -13.96
CA LEU A 249 -2.89 12.83 -13.61
C LEU A 249 -3.92 12.13 -12.71
N ASP A 250 -4.49 11.03 -13.20
CA ASP A 250 -5.51 10.26 -12.48
C ASP A 250 -5.24 8.75 -12.66
N LEU A 251 -4.84 8.11 -11.56
CA LEU A 251 -4.56 6.67 -11.52
C LEU A 251 -5.83 5.83 -11.34
N GLY A 252 -6.98 6.46 -11.28
CA GLY A 252 -8.30 5.84 -11.13
C GLY A 252 -8.67 5.56 -9.67
N THR A 253 -9.68 4.71 -9.52
CA THR A 253 -10.18 4.28 -8.20
C THR A 253 -10.03 2.77 -8.08
N GLN A 254 -9.44 2.34 -6.98
CA GLN A 254 -9.34 0.94 -6.57
C GLN A 254 -10.44 0.66 -5.54
N ARG A 255 -11.10 -0.50 -5.65
CA ARG A 255 -12.11 -0.93 -4.69
C ARG A 255 -11.98 -2.42 -4.43
N THR A 256 -11.57 -2.78 -3.24
CA THR A 256 -11.31 -4.15 -2.81
C THR A 256 -12.13 -4.48 -1.55
N MET A 257 -12.43 -5.76 -1.34
CA MET A 257 -13.12 -6.23 -0.14
C MET A 257 -12.24 -7.23 0.61
N VAL A 258 -12.24 -7.15 1.93
CA VAL A 258 -11.52 -8.13 2.76
C VAL A 258 -12.37 -9.39 2.92
N ARG A 259 -11.78 -10.55 2.59
CA ARG A 259 -12.36 -11.87 2.82
C ARG A 259 -11.67 -12.56 3.97
N GLY A 260 -12.47 -13.17 4.84
CA GLY A 260 -11.98 -14.04 5.90
C GLY A 260 -11.67 -15.46 5.42
N PRO A 261 -11.06 -16.30 6.27
CA PRO A 261 -10.82 -17.72 5.95
C PRO A 261 -12.10 -18.50 5.62
N GLU A 262 -13.21 -18.11 6.23
CA GLU A 262 -14.54 -18.66 6.02
C GLU A 262 -15.10 -18.40 4.63
N ASP A 263 -14.62 -17.36 3.95
CA ASP A 263 -15.09 -16.95 2.62
C ASP A 263 -14.32 -17.66 1.50
N LEU A 264 -13.21 -18.35 1.78
CA LEU A 264 -12.30 -18.91 0.79
C LEU A 264 -12.88 -20.06 -0.05
N GLY A 265 -14.08 -20.56 0.29
CA GLY A 265 -14.82 -21.56 -0.49
C GLY A 265 -16.07 -21.03 -1.19
N ALA A 266 -16.41 -19.75 -1.01
CA ALA A 266 -17.61 -19.17 -1.61
C ALA A 266 -17.32 -18.69 -3.04
N PRO A 267 -18.24 -18.91 -4.02
CA PRO A 267 -18.06 -18.37 -5.38
C PRO A 267 -18.00 -16.84 -5.34
N ARG A 268 -17.08 -16.26 -6.13
CA ARG A 268 -16.97 -14.80 -6.29
C ARG A 268 -18.31 -14.21 -6.69
N ARG A 269 -18.87 -13.30 -5.89
CA ARG A 269 -20.00 -12.47 -6.32
C ARG A 269 -19.49 -11.50 -7.40
N PRO A 270 -20.12 -11.41 -8.58
CA PRO A 270 -19.73 -10.44 -9.59
C PRO A 270 -19.87 -9.03 -9.00
N SER A 271 -18.83 -8.22 -9.15
CA SER A 271 -18.82 -6.81 -8.78
C SER A 271 -19.87 -6.08 -9.62
N GLY A 272 -21.01 -5.75 -9.04
CA GLY A 272 -22.12 -5.06 -9.74
C GLY A 272 -23.53 -5.53 -9.39
N ALA A 273 -23.71 -6.52 -8.52
CA ALA A 273 -25.03 -6.87 -8.03
C ALA A 273 -25.54 -5.78 -7.07
N VAL A 274 -26.38 -4.91 -7.58
CA VAL A 274 -27.25 -4.02 -6.77
C VAL A 274 -28.18 -4.94 -5.97
N ASP A 275 -28.19 -4.77 -4.66
CA ASP A 275 -29.07 -5.52 -3.76
C ASP A 275 -30.54 -5.20 -4.11
N PRO A 276 -31.37 -6.16 -4.56
CA PRO A 276 -32.76 -5.89 -4.92
C PRO A 276 -33.71 -5.91 -3.72
N GLY A 277 -33.21 -5.63 -2.52
CA GLY A 277 -33.98 -5.65 -1.29
C GLY A 277 -34.47 -4.28 -0.83
N GLY A 278 -35.59 -3.80 -1.33
CA GLY A 278 -36.18 -2.59 -0.80
C GLY A 278 -37.44 -2.07 -1.53
N ALA A 279 -38.27 -2.97 -2.03
CA ALA A 279 -39.65 -2.59 -2.38
C ALA A 279 -40.60 -3.22 -1.39
N GLY A 280 -40.87 -2.47 -0.32
CA GLY A 280 -42.00 -2.77 0.55
C GLY A 280 -43.30 -2.54 -0.24
N LEU A 281 -44.09 -3.59 -0.35
CA LEU A 281 -45.48 -3.52 -0.75
C LEU A 281 -46.28 -3.15 0.48
N ASP A 282 -46.68 -1.89 0.58
CA ASP A 282 -47.83 -1.48 1.39
C ASP A 282 -49.11 -1.64 0.56
N THR A 283 -49.99 -2.51 1.01
CA THR A 283 -51.43 -2.50 0.74
C THR A 283 -52.17 -2.47 2.05
#